data_9a7e6016f3abf64728044e991e30d1ea
#
_entry.id   9a7e6016f3abf64728044e991e30d1ea
#
_cell.length_a   1.000
_cell.length_b   1.000
_cell.length_c   1.000
_cell.angle_alpha   90.00
_cell.angle_beta   90.00
_cell.angle_gamma   90.00
#
_symmetry.space_group_name_H-M   'P 1'
#
loop_
_entity.id
_entity.type
_entity.pdbx_description
1 polymer ?
#
loop_
_entity_poly.entity_id
_entity_poly.type
_entity_poly.pdbx_seq_one_letter_code
_entity_poly.pdbx_strand_id
1 'polypeptide(L)'
;MTIPRSSRTPNAMFSGRRGLSGFSLLEMMVSLVILTVVLAVVVEGMIQMQQRNSSENSKVDTVQQTRDFVDQMSRDIHDVGYPPGRVVNNNPGCANNPSVSCGLIMFSPTQIRYEGDLDGTGTVYQVWMQLLVPASGNCPCTLQRGVITKAAALGGAQPTYFAQVNGVLNSGNGTGGSLYPIGLPSSGAGYNAYASADVFDAYFNDATSFVNATGGYSCNTVLACSPIRSLQITANVVSTYADPTTKMYTVYSITSKARLNN
;
A
#
# COMPACT_ATOMS: atom_id res chain seq x y z
N MET A 1 -84.26 47.12 43.69
CA MET A 1 -83.08 46.79 42.91
C MET A 1 -83.02 45.29 42.72
N THR A 2 -83.55 44.83 41.56
CA THR A 2 -83.90 43.40 41.31
C THR A 2 -82.89 42.84 40.35
N ILE A 3 -82.16 41.74 40.78
CA ILE A 3 -81.14 41.06 40.00
C ILE A 3 -81.84 39.95 39.20
N PRO A 4 -81.61 39.85 37.85
CA PRO A 4 -82.20 38.73 37.09
C PRO A 4 -81.35 37.47 37.23
N ARG A 5 -81.95 36.35 37.44
CA ARG A 5 -81.43 35.00 37.46
C ARG A 5 -81.15 34.51 36.06
N SER A 6 -79.84 34.25 35.76
CA SER A 6 -79.40 33.56 34.55
C SER A 6 -79.70 32.09 34.63
N SER A 7 -80.46 31.57 33.68
CA SER A 7 -80.71 30.14 33.48
C SER A 7 -79.59 29.50 32.73
N ARG A 8 -78.82 28.56 33.35
CA ARG A 8 -77.85 27.70 32.70
C ARG A 8 -78.54 26.53 32.00
N THR A 9 -78.40 26.50 30.69
CA THR A 9 -78.75 25.32 29.90
C THR A 9 -77.69 24.23 30.08
N PRO A 10 -78.03 22.95 30.24
CA PRO A 10 -77.04 21.88 30.32
C PRO A 10 -76.54 21.53 28.96
N ASN A 11 -75.19 21.63 28.79
CA ASN A 11 -74.48 21.17 27.61
C ASN A 11 -74.58 19.66 27.50
N ALA A 12 -75.26 19.19 26.46
CA ALA A 12 -75.26 17.80 26.04
C ALA A 12 -73.85 17.37 25.62
N MET A 13 -73.18 16.55 26.45
CA MET A 13 -71.94 15.86 26.07
C MET A 13 -72.25 14.88 24.96
N PHE A 14 -71.91 15.22 23.71
CA PHE A 14 -71.81 14.25 22.63
C PHE A 14 -70.63 13.34 22.90
N SER A 15 -70.90 12.23 23.53
CA SER A 15 -69.97 11.08 23.61
C SER A 15 -69.89 10.43 22.24
N GLY A 16 -69.05 11.01 21.38
CA GLY A 16 -68.65 10.37 20.13
C GLY A 16 -67.81 9.11 20.44
N ARG A 17 -68.46 7.96 20.55
CA ARG A 17 -67.75 6.67 20.49
C ARG A 17 -67.05 6.62 19.12
N ARG A 18 -65.77 6.96 19.06
CA ARG A 18 -64.92 6.62 17.95
C ARG A 18 -64.85 5.08 17.90
N GLY A 19 -65.59 4.51 16.95
CA GLY A 19 -65.48 3.09 16.66
C GLY A 19 -64.00 2.81 16.31
N LEU A 20 -63.36 2.02 17.16
CA LEU A 20 -62.07 1.43 16.85
C LEU A 20 -62.33 0.44 15.69
N SER A 21 -62.24 0.92 14.46
CA SER A 21 -62.22 0.06 13.29
C SER A 21 -60.93 -0.75 13.36
N GLY A 22 -61.04 -2.02 13.68
CA GLY A 22 -59.91 -2.95 13.62
C GLY A 22 -59.36 -3.05 12.20
N PHE A 23 -58.06 -3.17 12.07
CA PHE A 23 -57.42 -3.39 10.79
C PHE A 23 -57.94 -4.67 10.14
N SER A 24 -58.27 -4.61 8.88
CA SER A 24 -58.65 -5.79 8.09
C SER A 24 -57.41 -6.68 7.90
N LEU A 25 -57.59 -7.99 7.95
CA LEU A 25 -56.53 -8.96 7.74
C LEU A 25 -55.87 -8.77 6.35
N LEU A 26 -56.63 -8.36 5.35
CA LEU A 26 -56.14 -8.00 4.02
C LEU A 26 -55.23 -6.77 4.06
N GLU A 27 -55.55 -5.75 4.84
CA GLU A 27 -54.76 -4.52 4.98
C GLU A 27 -53.41 -4.79 5.63
N MET A 28 -53.36 -5.67 6.65
CA MET A 28 -52.17 -6.17 7.26
C MET A 28 -51.29 -6.92 6.26
N MET A 29 -51.85 -7.78 5.42
CA MET A 29 -51.08 -8.51 4.39
C MET A 29 -50.50 -7.57 3.34
N VAL A 30 -51.26 -6.60 2.87
CA VAL A 30 -50.78 -5.59 1.89
C VAL A 30 -49.68 -4.72 2.50
N SER A 31 -49.86 -4.28 3.74
CA SER A 31 -48.86 -3.49 4.46
C SER A 31 -47.53 -4.25 4.63
N LEU A 32 -47.63 -5.55 4.94
CA LEU A 32 -46.45 -6.41 5.13
C LEU A 32 -45.69 -6.64 3.81
N VAL A 33 -46.42 -6.82 2.69
CA VAL A 33 -45.81 -6.93 1.36
C VAL A 33 -45.09 -5.62 0.98
N ILE A 34 -45.72 -4.47 1.18
CA ILE A 34 -45.06 -3.16 0.88
C ILE A 34 -43.82 -2.98 1.76
N LEU A 35 -43.93 -3.31 3.07
CA LEU A 35 -42.79 -3.20 3.98
C LEU A 35 -41.62 -4.09 3.57
N THR A 36 -41.85 -5.33 3.16
CA THR A 36 -40.82 -6.25 2.70
C THR A 36 -40.11 -5.74 1.44
N VAL A 37 -40.87 -5.19 0.49
CA VAL A 37 -40.29 -4.60 -0.72
C VAL A 37 -39.41 -3.37 -0.39
N VAL A 38 -39.90 -2.48 0.46
CA VAL A 38 -39.14 -1.30 0.91
C VAL A 38 -37.86 -1.72 1.64
N LEU A 39 -37.95 -2.68 2.55
CA LEU A 39 -36.77 -3.20 3.27
C LEU A 39 -35.75 -3.83 2.32
N ALA A 40 -36.20 -4.59 1.31
CA ALA A 40 -35.30 -5.18 0.33
C ALA A 40 -34.47 -4.12 -0.41
N VAL A 41 -35.10 -3.05 -0.88
CA VAL A 41 -34.41 -1.93 -1.56
C VAL A 41 -33.43 -1.20 -0.63
N VAL A 42 -33.82 -0.98 0.63
CA VAL A 42 -32.95 -0.33 1.61
C VAL A 42 -31.73 -1.19 1.92
N VAL A 43 -31.91 -2.49 2.12
CA VAL A 43 -30.80 -3.43 2.40
C VAL A 43 -29.84 -3.48 1.21
N GLU A 44 -30.35 -3.56 -0.02
CA GLU A 44 -29.51 -3.55 -1.22
C GLU A 44 -28.69 -2.25 -1.33
N GLY A 45 -29.31 -1.10 -1.07
CA GLY A 45 -28.62 0.20 -1.02
C GLY A 45 -27.51 0.25 0.04
N MET A 46 -27.76 -0.31 1.23
CA MET A 46 -26.75 -0.40 2.29
C MET A 46 -25.56 -1.28 1.90
N ILE A 47 -25.81 -2.42 1.28
CA ILE A 47 -24.75 -3.33 0.80
C ILE A 47 -23.86 -2.62 -0.23
N GLN A 48 -24.46 -1.93 -1.21
CA GLN A 48 -23.71 -1.16 -2.21
C GLN A 48 -22.87 -0.05 -1.58
N MET A 49 -23.43 0.65 -0.59
CA MET A 49 -22.70 1.71 0.13
C MET A 49 -21.51 1.15 0.93
N GLN A 50 -21.68 0.02 1.60
CA GLN A 50 -20.60 -0.66 2.32
C GLN A 50 -19.49 -1.11 1.36
N GLN A 51 -19.83 -1.68 0.20
CA GLN A 51 -18.85 -2.08 -0.81
C GLN A 51 -18.05 -0.90 -1.35
N ARG A 52 -18.71 0.23 -1.60
CA ARG A 52 -18.03 1.47 -2.01
C ARG A 52 -17.10 1.99 -0.93
N ASN A 53 -17.56 2.06 0.30
CA ASN A 53 -16.72 2.51 1.43
C ASN A 53 -15.49 1.60 1.62
N SER A 54 -15.66 0.28 1.54
CA SER A 54 -14.53 -0.66 1.63
C SER A 54 -13.53 -0.46 0.49
N SER A 55 -14.01 -0.23 -0.73
CA SER A 55 -13.15 0.05 -1.88
C SER A 55 -12.38 1.36 -1.70
N GLU A 56 -13.04 2.43 -1.28
CA GLU A 56 -12.39 3.73 -1.06
C GLU A 56 -11.38 3.68 0.09
N ASN A 57 -11.73 3.06 1.22
CA ASN A 57 -10.80 2.89 2.34
C ASN A 57 -9.56 2.08 1.92
N SER A 58 -9.75 0.99 1.19
CA SER A 58 -8.63 0.20 0.66
C SER A 58 -7.71 1.01 -0.25
N LYS A 59 -8.26 1.89 -1.09
CA LYS A 59 -7.48 2.79 -1.95
C LYS A 59 -6.62 3.73 -1.10
N VAL A 60 -7.23 4.36 -0.10
CA VAL A 60 -6.53 5.30 0.80
C VAL A 60 -5.43 4.58 1.58
N ASP A 61 -5.72 3.44 2.17
CA ASP A 61 -4.76 2.64 2.94
C ASP A 61 -3.57 2.20 2.07
N THR A 62 -3.84 1.75 0.85
CA THR A 62 -2.80 1.34 -0.11
C THR A 62 -1.87 2.50 -0.46
N VAL A 63 -2.44 3.68 -0.73
CA VAL A 63 -1.65 4.88 -1.07
C VAL A 63 -0.84 5.36 0.13
N GLN A 64 -1.42 5.37 1.33
CA GLN A 64 -0.73 5.78 2.56
C GLN A 64 0.42 4.83 2.87
N GLN A 65 0.18 3.53 2.88
CA GLN A 65 1.21 2.52 3.12
C GLN A 65 2.39 2.66 2.14
N THR A 66 2.09 2.90 0.86
CA THR A 66 3.12 3.07 -0.16
C THR A 66 3.91 4.36 0.02
N ARG A 67 3.25 5.47 0.40
CA ARG A 67 3.92 6.75 0.68
C ARG A 67 4.81 6.65 1.91
N ASP A 68 4.31 6.09 2.99
CA ASP A 68 5.08 5.90 4.24
C ASP A 68 6.34 5.07 3.99
N PHE A 69 6.21 4.02 3.19
CA PHE A 69 7.35 3.20 2.77
C PHE A 69 8.36 4.02 1.94
N VAL A 70 7.91 4.75 0.94
CA VAL A 70 8.78 5.54 0.06
C VAL A 70 9.47 6.66 0.85
N ASP A 71 8.78 7.31 1.77
CA ASP A 71 9.33 8.34 2.65
C ASP A 71 10.36 7.78 3.64
N GLN A 72 10.07 6.61 4.23
CA GLN A 72 11.04 5.92 5.08
C GLN A 72 12.29 5.55 4.29
N MET A 73 12.10 4.99 3.11
CA MET A 73 13.22 4.59 2.27
C MET A 73 14.05 5.77 1.80
N SER A 74 13.42 6.90 1.48
CA SER A 74 14.15 8.12 1.13
C SER A 74 15.05 8.59 2.28
N ARG A 75 14.58 8.48 3.52
CA ARG A 75 15.40 8.77 4.73
C ARG A 75 16.53 7.75 4.89
N ASP A 76 16.21 6.47 4.83
CA ASP A 76 17.21 5.41 4.95
C ASP A 76 18.33 5.57 3.90
N ILE A 77 17.99 5.94 2.66
CA ILE A 77 18.97 6.17 1.58
C ILE A 77 19.88 7.36 1.88
N HIS A 78 19.41 8.40 2.56
CA HIS A 78 20.23 9.51 3.00
C HIS A 78 21.30 9.10 4.02
N ASP A 79 21.00 8.09 4.83
CA ASP A 79 21.89 7.57 5.87
C ASP A 79 22.85 6.47 5.32
N VAL A 80 22.66 6.07 4.06
CA VAL A 80 23.54 5.12 3.39
C VAL A 80 24.96 5.65 3.33
N GLY A 81 25.91 4.84 3.79
CA GLY A 81 27.34 5.21 3.81
C GLY A 81 27.74 6.00 5.07
N TYR A 82 26.84 6.28 6.00
CA TYR A 82 27.18 6.91 7.27
C TYR A 82 27.35 5.86 8.39
N PRO A 83 28.32 5.99 9.35
CA PRO A 83 29.39 6.97 9.31
C PRO A 83 30.31 6.75 8.12
N PRO A 84 30.69 7.85 7.41
CA PRO A 84 31.59 7.72 6.29
C PRO A 84 32.92 7.22 6.83
N GLY A 85 33.22 5.97 6.57
CA GLY A 85 34.58 5.55 6.65
C GLY A 85 35.34 6.44 5.67
N ARG A 86 36.21 7.32 6.15
CA ARG A 86 37.07 8.18 5.29
C ARG A 86 37.94 7.40 4.30
N VAL A 87 37.60 6.17 4.11
CA VAL A 87 38.31 5.12 3.43
C VAL A 87 37.46 4.56 2.28
N VAL A 88 36.39 5.21 1.91
CA VAL A 88 35.42 4.72 0.94
C VAL A 88 35.91 4.82 -0.51
N ASN A 89 37.09 5.26 -0.74
CA ASN A 89 37.73 5.09 -2.03
C ASN A 89 38.23 3.64 -2.19
N ASN A 90 37.32 2.75 -2.63
CA ASN A 90 37.63 1.38 -3.05
C ASN A 90 38.37 0.51 -2.00
N ASN A 91 38.18 0.78 -0.73
CA ASN A 91 38.85 -0.02 0.30
C ASN A 91 38.06 -1.31 0.59
N PRO A 92 38.61 -2.47 0.21
CA PRO A 92 38.00 -3.77 0.54
C PRO A 92 37.87 -3.98 2.06
N GLY A 93 38.52 -3.16 2.89
CA GLY A 93 38.44 -3.20 4.35
C GLY A 93 37.05 -2.89 4.92
N CYS A 94 36.20 -2.10 4.22
CA CYS A 94 34.86 -1.83 4.76
C CYS A 94 33.99 -3.08 4.79
N ALA A 95 34.15 -4.02 3.86
CA ALA A 95 33.29 -5.18 3.74
C ALA A 95 33.33 -6.08 5.00
N ASN A 96 34.48 -6.20 5.65
CA ASN A 96 34.69 -7.05 6.83
C ASN A 96 34.73 -6.28 8.15
N ASN A 97 34.57 -4.97 8.14
CA ASN A 97 34.59 -4.14 9.34
C ASN A 97 33.16 -3.84 9.81
N PRO A 98 32.71 -4.33 10.96
CA PRO A 98 31.34 -4.13 11.45
C PRO A 98 31.04 -2.68 11.85
N SER A 99 32.06 -1.86 12.08
CA SER A 99 31.90 -0.47 12.54
C SER A 99 31.96 0.57 11.41
N VAL A 100 32.13 0.13 10.17
CA VAL A 100 32.25 1.02 8.99
C VAL A 100 31.19 0.64 7.97
N SER A 101 30.44 1.63 7.49
CA SER A 101 29.46 1.43 6.42
C SER A 101 30.16 1.41 5.05
N CYS A 102 29.79 0.45 4.21
CA CYS A 102 30.20 0.39 2.81
C CYS A 102 29.23 1.10 1.86
N GLY A 103 28.15 1.64 2.37
CA GLY A 103 27.12 2.22 1.55
C GLY A 103 26.27 1.16 0.83
N LEU A 104 26.08 1.28 -0.47
CA LEU A 104 25.33 0.32 -1.27
C LEU A 104 26.18 -0.93 -1.53
N ILE A 105 25.73 -2.09 -1.07
CA ILE A 105 26.46 -3.36 -1.17
C ILE A 105 25.88 -4.31 -2.23
N MET A 106 24.61 -4.14 -2.55
CA MET A 106 23.92 -4.92 -3.58
C MET A 106 22.79 -4.10 -4.21
N PHE A 107 22.67 -4.24 -5.50
CA PHE A 107 21.56 -3.68 -6.29
C PHE A 107 21.11 -4.68 -7.35
N SER A 108 19.80 -4.82 -7.46
CA SER A 108 19.10 -5.43 -8.59
C SER A 108 17.75 -4.75 -8.79
N PRO A 109 17.06 -4.95 -9.91
CA PRO A 109 15.72 -4.39 -10.13
C PRO A 109 14.66 -4.76 -9.08
N THR A 110 14.88 -5.87 -8.36
CA THR A 110 13.93 -6.39 -7.35
C THR A 110 14.50 -6.45 -5.93
N GLN A 111 15.79 -6.16 -5.77
CA GLN A 111 16.44 -6.25 -4.47
C GLN A 111 17.56 -5.22 -4.33
N ILE A 112 17.62 -4.58 -3.17
CA ILE A 112 18.76 -3.74 -2.78
C ILE A 112 19.21 -4.09 -1.37
N ARG A 113 20.52 -3.92 -1.12
CA ARG A 113 21.10 -4.01 0.21
C ARG A 113 22.08 -2.85 0.40
N TYR A 114 21.94 -2.19 1.52
CA TYR A 114 22.80 -1.06 1.88
C TYR A 114 23.12 -1.06 3.37
N GLU A 115 24.14 -0.31 3.72
CA GLU A 115 24.61 -0.16 5.08
C GLU A 115 24.54 1.31 5.51
N GLY A 116 24.20 1.53 6.76
CA GLY A 116 24.15 2.84 7.39
C GLY A 116 23.91 2.76 8.89
N ASP A 117 24.13 3.87 9.55
CA ASP A 117 23.76 4.07 10.97
C ASP A 117 22.33 4.63 11.00
N LEU A 118 21.34 3.77 11.19
CA LEU A 118 19.94 4.14 11.14
C LEU A 118 19.41 4.82 12.40
N ASP A 119 20.11 4.67 13.50
CA ASP A 119 19.66 5.16 14.81
C ASP A 119 20.58 6.22 15.43
N GLY A 120 21.64 6.61 14.71
CA GLY A 120 22.60 7.60 15.17
C GLY A 120 23.46 7.16 16.35
N THR A 121 23.49 5.85 16.64
CA THR A 121 24.27 5.31 17.78
C THR A 121 25.71 4.95 17.41
N GLY A 122 26.08 5.03 16.14
CA GLY A 122 27.35 4.55 15.60
C GLY A 122 27.34 3.06 15.26
N THR A 123 26.21 2.39 15.45
CA THR A 123 26.03 0.99 15.04
C THR A 123 25.67 0.90 13.57
N VAL A 124 26.47 0.16 12.79
CA VAL A 124 26.16 -0.04 11.37
C VAL A 124 25.16 -1.16 11.20
N TYR A 125 24.08 -0.86 10.53
CA TYR A 125 23.03 -1.80 10.15
C TYR A 125 23.14 -2.12 8.66
N GLN A 126 22.74 -3.33 8.31
CA GLN A 126 22.42 -3.70 6.92
C GLN A 126 20.91 -3.69 6.76
N VAL A 127 20.44 -2.98 5.75
CA VAL A 127 19.04 -2.98 5.33
C VAL A 127 18.92 -3.78 4.05
N TRP A 128 18.04 -4.75 4.07
CA TRP A 128 17.75 -5.61 2.95
C TRP A 128 16.32 -5.35 2.51
N MET A 129 16.15 -4.91 1.29
CA MET A 129 14.84 -4.74 0.67
C MET A 129 14.73 -5.67 -0.52
N GLN A 130 13.60 -6.35 -0.59
CA GLN A 130 13.35 -7.31 -1.67
C GLN A 130 11.88 -7.40 -2.02
N LEU A 131 11.63 -7.68 -3.28
CA LEU A 131 10.31 -8.04 -3.77
C LEU A 131 10.12 -9.55 -3.54
N LEU A 132 9.18 -9.90 -2.66
CA LEU A 132 8.77 -11.29 -2.46
C LEU A 132 7.74 -11.66 -3.52
N VAL A 133 8.16 -12.49 -4.46
CA VAL A 133 7.26 -13.06 -5.45
C VAL A 133 6.56 -14.28 -4.84
N PRO A 134 5.24 -14.40 -4.93
CA PRO A 134 4.51 -15.58 -4.45
C PRO A 134 4.99 -16.86 -5.13
N ALA A 135 4.75 -18.00 -4.49
CA ALA A 135 5.13 -19.32 -5.03
C ALA A 135 4.47 -19.62 -6.41
N SER A 136 3.38 -18.96 -6.75
CA SER A 136 2.75 -19.00 -8.07
C SER A 136 3.60 -18.38 -9.19
N GLY A 137 4.64 -17.63 -8.84
CA GLY A 137 5.46 -16.89 -9.80
C GLY A 137 4.84 -15.60 -10.33
N ASN A 138 3.63 -15.25 -9.89
CA ASN A 138 2.88 -14.12 -10.38
C ASN A 138 2.64 -13.08 -9.28
N CYS A 139 2.80 -11.79 -9.59
CA CYS A 139 2.33 -10.72 -8.73
C CYS A 139 0.79 -10.61 -8.77
N PRO A 140 0.13 -10.04 -7.75
CA PRO A 140 0.69 -9.03 -6.86
C PRO A 140 1.69 -9.61 -5.86
N CYS A 141 2.81 -8.92 -5.77
CA CYS A 141 3.96 -9.26 -4.95
C CYS A 141 3.95 -8.44 -3.66
N THR A 142 4.85 -8.76 -2.74
CA THR A 142 5.01 -8.01 -1.50
C THR A 142 6.42 -7.44 -1.42
N LEU A 143 6.53 -6.14 -1.21
CA LEU A 143 7.80 -5.50 -0.93
C LEU A 143 8.11 -5.62 0.55
N GLN A 144 9.27 -6.21 0.87
CA GLN A 144 9.70 -6.52 2.23
C GLN A 144 10.97 -5.77 2.60
N ARG A 145 11.07 -5.40 3.87
CA ARG A 145 12.26 -4.80 4.47
C ARG A 145 12.72 -5.64 5.65
N GLY A 146 14.01 -5.95 5.69
CA GLY A 146 14.68 -6.56 6.82
C GLY A 146 15.84 -5.69 7.28
N VAL A 147 16.07 -5.63 8.58
CA VAL A 147 17.18 -4.89 9.20
C VAL A 147 17.93 -5.82 10.13
N ILE A 148 19.25 -5.77 10.04
CA ILE A 148 20.14 -6.53 10.91
C ILE A 148 21.42 -5.73 11.16
N THR A 149 22.05 -5.89 12.29
CA THR A 149 23.37 -5.29 12.53
C THR A 149 24.40 -5.89 11.56
N LYS A 150 25.31 -5.06 11.08
CA LYS A 150 26.38 -5.54 10.17
C LYS A 150 27.22 -6.63 10.83
N ALA A 151 27.48 -6.53 12.12
CA ALA A 151 28.20 -7.56 12.88
C ALA A 151 27.52 -8.94 12.79
N ALA A 152 26.21 -8.99 12.95
CA ALA A 152 25.43 -10.23 12.85
C ALA A 152 25.38 -10.74 11.40
N ALA A 153 25.24 -9.86 10.42
CA ALA A 153 25.25 -10.22 8.99
C ALA A 153 26.59 -10.80 8.54
N LEU A 154 27.72 -10.27 9.06
CA LEU A 154 29.05 -10.84 8.83
C LEU A 154 29.20 -12.22 9.49
N GLY A 155 28.46 -12.50 10.57
CA GLY A 155 28.35 -13.82 11.18
C GLY A 155 27.45 -14.79 10.42
N GLY A 156 26.88 -14.41 9.27
CA GLY A 156 26.01 -15.24 8.44
C GLY A 156 24.53 -15.21 8.85
N ALA A 157 24.14 -14.37 9.81
CA ALA A 157 22.74 -14.21 10.18
C ALA A 157 21.93 -13.52 9.06
N GLN A 158 20.65 -13.86 8.97
CA GLN A 158 19.72 -13.26 8.03
C GLN A 158 18.76 -12.33 8.80
N PRO A 159 18.32 -11.20 8.21
CA PRO A 159 17.33 -10.35 8.84
C PRO A 159 15.95 -11.02 8.86
N THR A 160 15.14 -10.65 9.84
CA THR A 160 13.70 -10.92 9.78
C THR A 160 13.06 -9.90 8.85
N TYR A 161 12.29 -10.39 7.87
CA TYR A 161 11.61 -9.54 6.91
C TYR A 161 10.20 -9.18 7.38
N PHE A 162 9.86 -7.92 7.19
CA PHE A 162 8.52 -7.38 7.43
C PHE A 162 7.94 -6.83 6.12
N ALA A 163 6.70 -7.19 5.84
CA ALA A 163 5.98 -6.64 4.70
C ALA A 163 5.80 -5.13 4.87
N GLN A 164 6.19 -4.37 3.86
CA GLN A 164 6.06 -2.91 3.82
C GLN A 164 4.93 -2.49 2.91
N VAL A 165 4.88 -3.05 1.70
CA VAL A 165 3.87 -2.76 0.70
C VAL A 165 3.36 -4.06 0.11
N ASN A 166 2.05 -4.27 0.16
CA ASN A 166 1.38 -5.38 -0.47
C ASN A 166 0.76 -4.95 -1.80
N GLY A 167 0.50 -5.91 -2.68
CA GLY A 167 -0.15 -5.62 -3.95
C GLY A 167 0.75 -4.99 -5.01
N VAL A 168 2.07 -5.14 -4.89
CA VAL A 168 3.04 -4.62 -5.86
C VAL A 168 2.96 -5.40 -7.17
N LEU A 169 2.81 -4.71 -8.28
CA LEU A 169 2.70 -5.30 -9.62
C LEU A 169 4.04 -5.43 -10.33
N ASN A 170 5.04 -4.64 -9.95
CA ASN A 170 6.38 -4.69 -10.53
C ASN A 170 6.97 -6.10 -10.41
N SER A 171 7.51 -6.65 -11.47
CA SER A 171 8.19 -7.95 -11.45
C SER A 171 9.70 -7.87 -11.65
N GLY A 172 10.19 -6.73 -12.14
CA GLY A 172 11.61 -6.50 -12.36
C GLY A 172 12.26 -7.35 -13.45
N ASN A 173 11.49 -8.07 -14.23
CA ASN A 173 12.04 -9.02 -15.21
C ASN A 173 11.98 -8.55 -16.65
N GLY A 174 11.45 -7.34 -16.95
CA GLY A 174 11.34 -6.84 -18.32
C GLY A 174 10.53 -7.73 -19.28
N THR A 175 10.39 -9.00 -18.94
CA THR A 175 9.55 -9.99 -19.62
C THR A 175 8.26 -10.07 -18.83
N GLY A 176 7.22 -9.40 -19.33
CA GLY A 176 5.89 -9.48 -18.78
C GLY A 176 5.44 -10.94 -18.62
N GLY A 177 5.76 -11.53 -17.48
CA GLY A 177 5.08 -12.71 -17.05
C GLY A 177 3.59 -12.40 -17.00
N SER A 178 2.77 -13.37 -17.29
CA SER A 178 1.30 -13.23 -17.25
C SER A 178 0.87 -12.93 -15.82
N LEU A 179 0.91 -11.64 -15.44
CA LEU A 179 0.70 -11.17 -14.09
C LEU A 179 -0.74 -10.72 -13.97
N TYR A 180 -1.63 -11.69 -13.91
CA TYR A 180 -3.00 -11.42 -13.53
C TYR A 180 -3.15 -11.71 -12.05
N PRO A 181 -3.32 -10.71 -11.19
CA PRO A 181 -3.87 -10.95 -9.87
C PRO A 181 -5.16 -11.75 -10.06
N ILE A 182 -5.37 -12.75 -9.23
CA ILE A 182 -6.60 -13.53 -9.24
C ILE A 182 -7.79 -12.56 -9.23
N GLY A 183 -8.57 -12.55 -10.30
CA GLY A 183 -9.73 -11.66 -10.47
C GLY A 183 -9.53 -10.40 -11.30
N LEU A 184 -8.32 -10.10 -11.79
CA LEU A 184 -8.19 -9.07 -12.83
C LEU A 184 -8.59 -9.63 -14.20
N PRO A 185 -9.32 -8.86 -15.02
CA PRO A 185 -9.68 -9.30 -16.35
C PRO A 185 -8.43 -9.56 -17.19
N SER A 186 -8.35 -10.74 -17.78
CA SER A 186 -7.22 -11.22 -18.59
C SER A 186 -6.90 -10.39 -19.85
N SER A 187 -7.77 -9.45 -20.21
CA SER A 187 -7.64 -8.59 -21.37
C SER A 187 -6.99 -7.23 -21.12
N GLY A 188 -6.52 -6.97 -19.89
CA GLY A 188 -5.99 -5.66 -19.51
C GLY A 188 -4.55 -5.44 -19.96
N ALA A 189 -4.32 -5.12 -21.25
CA ALA A 189 -3.02 -4.62 -21.73
C ALA A 189 -2.42 -3.48 -20.86
N GLY A 190 -3.25 -2.79 -20.07
CA GLY A 190 -2.84 -1.74 -19.16
C GLY A 190 -2.02 -2.22 -17.95
N TYR A 191 -2.21 -3.45 -17.47
CA TYR A 191 -1.47 -3.93 -16.29
C TYR A 191 -0.09 -4.47 -16.65
N ASN A 192 0.13 -4.93 -17.85
CA ASN A 192 1.42 -5.44 -18.32
C ASN A 192 2.50 -4.35 -18.32
N ALA A 193 2.13 -3.09 -18.55
CA ALA A 193 3.05 -1.96 -18.49
C ALA A 193 3.61 -1.75 -17.07
N TYR A 194 2.81 -1.99 -16.04
CA TYR A 194 3.25 -1.90 -14.64
C TYR A 194 4.10 -3.10 -14.22
N ALA A 195 3.82 -4.27 -14.77
CA ALA A 195 4.55 -5.49 -14.46
C ALA A 195 5.99 -5.48 -15.00
N SER A 196 6.23 -4.85 -16.15
CA SER A 196 7.56 -4.74 -16.74
C SER A 196 8.45 -3.69 -16.06
N ALA A 197 7.89 -2.84 -15.21
CA ALA A 197 8.66 -1.82 -14.51
C ALA A 197 9.50 -2.43 -13.38
N ASP A 198 10.73 -1.92 -13.25
CA ASP A 198 11.60 -2.25 -12.14
C ASP A 198 11.10 -1.60 -10.85
N VAL A 199 11.31 -2.27 -9.70
CA VAL A 199 11.05 -1.66 -8.39
C VAL A 199 12.14 -0.67 -8.06
N PHE A 200 13.39 -1.05 -8.35
CA PHE A 200 14.58 -0.26 -8.06
C PHE A 200 15.34 0.04 -9.32
N ASP A 201 15.62 1.33 -9.54
CA ASP A 201 16.50 1.83 -10.57
C ASP A 201 17.70 2.53 -9.93
N ALA A 202 18.88 2.38 -10.52
CA ALA A 202 20.10 3.01 -10.07
C ALA A 202 20.65 3.95 -11.14
N TYR A 203 21.27 5.04 -10.70
CA TYR A 203 21.81 6.07 -11.58
C TYR A 203 23.20 6.49 -11.16
N PHE A 204 24.03 6.81 -12.17
CA PHE A 204 25.31 7.45 -11.98
C PHE A 204 25.19 8.93 -11.63
N ASN A 205 26.32 9.59 -11.43
CA ASN A 205 26.34 11.03 -11.10
C ASN A 205 25.83 11.92 -12.24
N ASP A 206 25.98 11.50 -13.48
CA ASP A 206 25.51 12.18 -14.70
C ASP A 206 24.02 11.89 -15.01
N ALA A 207 23.33 11.23 -14.09
CA ALA A 207 21.94 10.78 -14.22
C ALA A 207 21.70 9.71 -15.30
N THR A 208 22.76 9.12 -15.89
CA THR A 208 22.58 7.93 -16.73
C THR A 208 22.20 6.73 -15.90
N SER A 209 21.32 5.88 -16.44
CA SER A 209 20.90 4.66 -15.77
C SER A 209 22.05 3.67 -15.68
N PHE A 210 22.29 3.13 -14.50
CA PHE A 210 23.27 2.08 -14.23
C PHE A 210 23.01 0.84 -15.09
N VAL A 211 21.77 0.44 -15.21
CA VAL A 211 21.34 -0.71 -16.00
C VAL A 211 21.70 -0.57 -17.47
N ASN A 212 21.44 0.59 -18.04
CA ASN A 212 21.70 0.83 -19.48
C ASN A 212 23.19 1.01 -19.80
N ALA A 213 23.95 1.60 -18.88
CA ALA A 213 25.36 1.94 -19.14
C ALA A 213 26.30 0.76 -18.96
N THR A 214 25.99 -0.18 -18.06
CA THR A 214 26.87 -1.31 -17.74
C THR A 214 26.51 -2.59 -18.50
N GLY A 215 25.36 -2.62 -19.19
CA GLY A 215 24.84 -3.83 -19.81
C GLY A 215 24.47 -4.94 -18.82
N GLY A 216 24.49 -4.62 -17.53
CA GLY A 216 24.18 -5.51 -16.41
C GLY A 216 23.05 -4.97 -15.57
N TYR A 217 22.18 -5.87 -15.09
CA TYR A 217 20.99 -5.50 -14.30
C TYR A 217 21.26 -5.48 -12.79
N SER A 218 22.49 -5.81 -12.35
CA SER A 218 22.78 -5.91 -10.92
C SER A 218 24.25 -5.73 -10.59
N CYS A 219 24.52 -5.28 -9.37
CA CYS A 219 25.82 -5.40 -8.73
C CYS A 219 25.68 -6.14 -7.40
N ASN A 220 26.68 -6.92 -7.03
CA ASN A 220 26.67 -7.73 -5.81
C ASN A 220 27.94 -7.57 -4.97
N THR A 221 28.76 -6.59 -5.27
CA THR A 221 29.94 -6.22 -4.50
C THR A 221 29.99 -4.72 -4.29
N VAL A 222 30.62 -4.29 -3.20
CA VAL A 222 30.80 -2.88 -2.87
C VAL A 222 31.47 -2.12 -4.02
N LEU A 223 32.51 -2.71 -4.63
CA LEU A 223 33.23 -2.08 -5.74
C LEU A 223 32.35 -1.89 -6.98
N ALA A 224 31.56 -2.89 -7.33
CA ALA A 224 30.68 -2.83 -8.49
C ALA A 224 29.51 -1.85 -8.29
N CYS A 225 29.03 -1.68 -7.04
CA CYS A 225 27.95 -0.75 -6.70
C CYS A 225 28.47 0.69 -6.45
N SER A 226 29.77 0.88 -6.25
CA SER A 226 30.37 2.16 -5.88
C SER A 226 30.10 3.33 -6.86
N PRO A 227 29.89 3.13 -8.17
CA PRO A 227 29.59 4.23 -9.09
C PRO A 227 28.16 4.78 -8.96
N ILE A 228 27.26 4.04 -8.32
CA ILE A 228 25.86 4.44 -8.15
C ILE A 228 25.78 5.63 -7.19
N ARG A 229 25.06 6.69 -7.59
CA ARG A 229 24.92 7.92 -6.82
C ARG A 229 23.50 8.24 -6.43
N SER A 230 22.51 7.65 -7.09
CA SER A 230 21.13 7.79 -6.71
C SER A 230 20.34 6.52 -7.01
N LEU A 231 19.35 6.27 -6.18
CA LEU A 231 18.38 5.19 -6.35
C LEU A 231 17.00 5.80 -6.58
N GLN A 232 16.27 5.22 -7.51
CA GLN A 232 14.87 5.50 -7.73
C GLN A 232 14.08 4.26 -7.38
N ILE A 233 12.96 4.48 -6.71
CA ILE A 233 12.01 3.44 -6.36
C ILE A 233 10.72 3.74 -7.07
N THR A 234 10.20 2.76 -7.76
CA THR A 234 8.89 2.82 -8.40
C THR A 234 8.05 1.67 -7.88
N ALA A 235 7.00 2.00 -7.15
CA ALA A 235 6.02 1.03 -6.66
C ALA A 235 4.70 1.21 -7.39
N ASN A 236 4.35 0.23 -8.22
CA ASN A 236 3.05 0.14 -8.88
C ASN A 236 2.18 -0.80 -8.03
N VAL A 237 1.21 -0.24 -7.32
CA VAL A 237 0.44 -0.98 -6.32
C VAL A 237 -1.02 -1.05 -6.73
N VAL A 238 -1.60 -2.23 -6.64
CA VAL A 238 -3.00 -2.49 -6.94
C VAL A 238 -3.85 -2.46 -5.67
N SER A 239 -5.03 -1.86 -5.74
CA SER A 239 -6.00 -1.86 -4.64
C SER A 239 -6.46 -3.28 -4.32
N THR A 240 -6.72 -3.57 -3.04
CA THR A 240 -7.17 -4.90 -2.59
C THR A 240 -8.57 -5.25 -3.11
N TYR A 241 -9.43 -4.24 -3.29
CA TYR A 241 -10.80 -4.41 -3.74
C TYR A 241 -11.02 -3.73 -5.09
N ALA A 242 -11.76 -4.41 -5.96
CA ALA A 242 -12.23 -3.82 -7.20
C ALA A 242 -13.28 -2.74 -6.93
N ASP A 243 -13.33 -1.74 -7.78
CA ASP A 243 -14.41 -0.75 -7.78
C ASP A 243 -15.76 -1.46 -8.05
N PRO A 244 -16.76 -1.28 -7.21
CA PRO A 244 -18.04 -2.01 -7.34
C PRO A 244 -18.80 -1.64 -8.61
N THR A 245 -18.53 -0.49 -9.21
CA THR A 245 -19.19 0.00 -10.43
C THR A 245 -18.49 -0.49 -11.70
N THR A 246 -17.17 -0.29 -11.77
CA THR A 246 -16.38 -0.63 -12.95
C THR A 246 -15.88 -2.08 -12.94
N LYS A 247 -15.93 -2.75 -11.76
CA LYS A 247 -15.36 -4.08 -11.51
C LYS A 247 -13.85 -4.16 -11.77
N MET A 248 -13.19 -3.02 -11.85
CA MET A 248 -11.75 -2.92 -12.09
C MET A 248 -11.00 -2.55 -10.82
N TYR A 249 -9.78 -3.07 -10.70
CA TYR A 249 -8.86 -2.69 -9.65
C TYR A 249 -8.13 -1.40 -10.03
N THR A 250 -7.94 -0.52 -9.07
CA THR A 250 -7.19 0.73 -9.28
C THR A 250 -5.72 0.47 -9.04
N VAL A 251 -4.86 0.95 -9.94
CA VAL A 251 -3.40 0.90 -9.79
C VAL A 251 -2.88 2.30 -9.47
N TYR A 252 -2.03 2.37 -8.48
CA TYR A 252 -1.31 3.59 -8.08
C TYR A 252 0.16 3.40 -8.37
N SER A 253 0.78 4.38 -9.02
CA SER A 253 2.22 4.41 -9.26
C SER A 253 2.83 5.52 -8.41
N ILE A 254 3.74 5.15 -7.52
CA ILE A 254 4.48 6.09 -6.67
C ILE A 254 5.96 5.91 -6.98
N THR A 255 6.61 7.01 -7.33
CA THR A 255 8.03 7.04 -7.64
C THR A 255 8.74 8.06 -6.75
N SER A 256 9.86 7.68 -6.19
CA SER A 256 10.76 8.59 -5.48
C SER A 256 12.18 8.32 -5.89
N LYS A 257 13.00 9.39 -5.92
CA LYS A 257 14.41 9.31 -6.20
C LYS A 257 15.19 9.94 -5.05
N ALA A 258 16.13 9.20 -4.50
CA ALA A 258 16.99 9.66 -3.42
C ALA A 258 18.47 9.54 -3.81
N ARG A 259 19.26 10.51 -3.35
CA ARG A 259 20.70 10.53 -3.58
C ARG A 259 21.40 9.78 -2.46
N LEU A 260 22.36 8.93 -2.83
CA LEU A 260 23.25 8.26 -1.89
C LEU A 260 24.33 9.25 -1.41
N ASN A 261 24.63 9.16 -0.13
CA ASN A 261 25.69 9.96 0.52
C ASN A 261 27.03 9.22 0.47
N ASN A 262 27.37 8.66 -0.68
CA ASN A 262 28.60 7.89 -0.91
C ASN A 262 29.81 8.79 -1.22
#